data_e1850057c96b12b4402727d8f40dff82
#
_entry.id   e1850057c96b12b4402727d8f40dff82
#
_cell.length_a   1.000
_cell.length_b   1.000
_cell.length_c   1.000
_cell.angle_alpha   90.00
_cell.angle_beta   90.00
_cell.angle_gamma   90.00
#
_symmetry.space_group_name_H-M   'P 1'
#
loop_
_entity.id
_entity.type
_entity.pdbx_description
1 polymer ?
#
loop_
_entity_poly.entity_id
_entity_poly.type
_entity_poly.pdbx_seq_one_letter_code
_entity_poly.pdbx_strand_id
1 'polypeptide(L)'
;VAAHAAADEHRRRAEQAEAAELVADFVAEARRRGLPPERLTATGHGGRGRYRTRLRGWYVDRARSRAVDVAGRFHLLVVPGGLRARLFGADPQPSPAPLVIGAGGRDGESVPLRTLLRRRLGDAD
;
A
#
# COMPACT_ATOMS: atom_id res chain seq x y z
N VAL A 1 27.79 9.29 16.39
CA VAL A 1 26.65 8.48 16.81
C VAL A 1 25.35 9.26 16.68
N ALA A 2 25.19 10.36 17.40
CA ALA A 2 23.99 11.18 17.30
C ALA A 2 23.82 11.79 15.91
N ALA A 3 24.91 12.18 15.28
CA ALA A 3 24.88 12.75 13.93
C ALA A 3 24.40 11.74 12.89
N HIS A 4 24.82 10.46 13.04
CA HIS A 4 24.38 9.41 12.12
C HIS A 4 22.89 9.12 12.30
N ALA A 5 22.39 9.09 13.53
CA ALA A 5 20.99 8.85 13.81
C ALA A 5 20.13 10.00 13.25
N ALA A 6 20.58 11.24 13.39
CA ALA A 6 19.86 12.39 12.86
C ALA A 6 19.84 12.38 11.32
N ALA A 7 20.97 12.01 10.68
CA ALA A 7 21.05 11.93 9.24
C ALA A 7 20.15 10.81 8.70
N ASP A 8 20.12 9.66 9.37
CA ASP A 8 19.27 8.55 8.99
C ASP A 8 17.79 8.90 9.11
N GLU A 9 17.43 9.60 10.19
CA GLU A 9 16.05 10.03 10.38
C GLU A 9 15.62 11.05 9.33
N HIS A 10 16.52 11.97 8.99
CA HIS A 10 16.25 12.95 7.95
C HIS A 10 16.03 12.27 6.59
N ARG A 11 16.86 11.30 6.26
CA ARG A 11 16.73 10.54 5.02
C ARG A 11 15.40 9.77 4.99
N ARG A 12 15.05 9.14 6.10
CA ARG A 12 13.80 8.38 6.20
C ARG A 12 12.60 9.28 5.97
N ARG A 13 12.58 10.45 6.57
CA ARG A 13 11.48 11.41 6.37
C ARG A 13 11.41 11.90 4.94
N ALA A 14 12.55 12.14 4.31
CA ALA A 14 12.59 12.55 2.91
C ALA A 14 12.02 11.46 2.00
N GLU A 15 12.38 10.21 2.24
CA GLU A 15 11.86 9.08 1.47
C GLU A 15 10.37 8.90 1.68
N GLN A 16 9.89 9.06 2.91
CA GLN A 16 8.46 8.97 3.20
C GLN A 16 7.69 10.10 2.51
N ALA A 17 8.25 11.29 2.48
CA ALA A 17 7.61 12.42 1.80
C ALA A 17 7.55 12.18 0.29
N GLU A 18 8.62 11.66 -0.30
CA GLU A 18 8.62 11.33 -1.72
C GLU A 18 7.57 10.25 -2.04
N ALA A 19 7.51 9.20 -1.22
CA ALA A 19 6.53 8.15 -1.41
C ALA A 19 5.11 8.69 -1.27
N ALA A 20 4.87 9.58 -0.32
CA ALA A 20 3.56 10.19 -0.12
C ALA A 20 3.15 11.02 -1.35
N GLU A 21 4.08 11.72 -1.98
CA GLU A 21 3.80 12.45 -3.20
C GLU A 21 3.43 11.52 -4.35
N LEU A 22 4.14 10.41 -4.50
CA LEU A 22 3.83 9.42 -5.53
C LEU A 22 2.43 8.84 -5.33
N VAL A 23 2.04 8.57 -4.10
CA VAL A 23 0.71 8.07 -3.78
C VAL A 23 -0.36 9.12 -4.08
N ALA A 24 -0.12 10.37 -3.70
CA ALA A 24 -1.06 11.45 -3.97
C ALA A 24 -1.27 11.66 -5.47
N ASP A 25 -0.17 11.64 -6.23
CA ASP A 25 -0.24 11.76 -7.69
C ASP A 25 -1.01 10.60 -8.31
N PHE A 26 -0.81 9.39 -7.79
CA PHE A 26 -1.55 8.21 -8.24
C PHE A 26 -3.05 8.40 -8.04
N VAL A 27 -3.47 8.85 -6.86
CA VAL A 27 -4.90 9.05 -6.58
C VAL A 27 -5.49 10.09 -7.52
N ALA A 28 -4.79 11.21 -7.71
CA ALA A 28 -5.25 12.26 -8.61
C ALA A 28 -5.41 11.72 -10.03
N GLU A 29 -4.43 10.95 -10.51
CA GLU A 29 -4.46 10.40 -11.86
C GLU A 29 -5.53 9.33 -12.02
N ALA A 30 -5.71 8.48 -11.02
CA ALA A 30 -6.74 7.46 -11.04
C ALA A 30 -8.13 8.12 -11.15
N ARG A 31 -8.36 9.18 -10.39
CA ARG A 31 -9.61 9.92 -10.45
C ARG A 31 -9.80 10.60 -11.81
N ARG A 32 -8.75 11.23 -12.32
CA ARG A 32 -8.81 11.90 -13.62
C ARG A 32 -9.16 10.94 -14.75
N ARG A 33 -8.63 9.72 -14.70
CA ARG A 33 -8.90 8.69 -15.72
C ARG A 33 -10.20 7.94 -15.47
N GLY A 34 -10.90 8.21 -14.39
CA GLY A 34 -12.12 7.50 -14.05
C GLY A 34 -11.92 6.06 -13.64
N LEU A 35 -10.75 5.74 -13.09
CA LEU A 35 -10.48 4.40 -12.56
C LEU A 35 -11.30 4.20 -11.30
N PRO A 36 -12.29 3.28 -11.29
CA PRO A 36 -13.21 3.21 -10.15
C PRO A 36 -12.53 2.59 -8.93
N PRO A 37 -12.69 3.22 -7.76
CA PRO A 37 -12.26 2.57 -6.53
C PRO A 37 -13.21 1.43 -6.19
N GLU A 38 -12.71 0.46 -5.45
CA GLU A 38 -13.52 -0.67 -5.03
C GLU A 38 -13.38 -0.89 -3.54
N ARG A 39 -14.28 -1.67 -2.97
CA ARG A 39 -14.15 -2.05 -1.57
C ARG A 39 -12.98 -2.99 -1.42
N LEU A 40 -12.11 -2.68 -0.45
CA LEU A 40 -10.91 -3.46 -0.23
C LEU A 40 -11.17 -4.57 0.78
N THR A 41 -10.52 -5.70 0.58
CA THR A 41 -10.54 -6.82 1.53
C THR A 41 -9.13 -7.08 2.02
N ALA A 42 -9.02 -7.57 3.24
CA ALA A 42 -7.74 -7.94 3.83
C ALA A 42 -7.63 -9.46 3.91
N THR A 43 -6.40 -9.94 3.92
CA THR A 43 -6.10 -11.36 4.07
C THR A 43 -5.49 -11.58 5.45
N GLY A 44 -5.83 -12.69 6.09
CA GLY A 44 -5.19 -13.06 7.34
C GLY A 44 -3.75 -13.48 7.15
N HIS A 45 -2.97 -13.46 8.23
CA HIS A 45 -1.59 -13.91 8.21
C HIS A 45 -1.51 -15.34 7.66
N GLY A 46 -0.47 -15.58 6.85
CA GLY A 46 -0.31 -16.87 6.20
C GLY A 46 -1.26 -17.12 5.05
N GLY A 47 -1.94 -16.10 4.57
CA GLY A 47 -2.88 -16.21 3.45
C GLY A 47 -4.21 -16.83 3.81
N ARG A 48 -4.50 -17.00 5.09
CA ARG A 48 -5.73 -17.63 5.54
C ARG A 48 -6.81 -16.61 5.83
N GLY A 49 -7.98 -16.84 5.23
CA GLY A 49 -9.14 -16.02 5.47
C GLY A 49 -9.10 -14.73 4.69
N ARG A 50 -10.28 -14.28 4.32
CA ARG A 50 -10.46 -12.97 3.70
C ARG A 50 -11.45 -12.21 4.55
N TYR A 51 -11.15 -10.94 4.80
CA TYR A 51 -11.91 -10.14 5.73
C TYR A 51 -12.34 -8.84 5.07
N ARG A 52 -13.61 -8.47 5.26
CA ARG A 52 -14.13 -7.20 4.78
C ARG A 52 -13.47 -6.05 5.52
N THR A 53 -13.28 -4.94 4.81
CA THR A 53 -12.84 -3.69 5.42
C THR A 53 -13.85 -2.60 5.10
N ARG A 54 -13.71 -1.45 5.73
CA ARG A 54 -14.50 -0.26 5.37
C ARG A 54 -13.77 0.60 4.34
N LEU A 55 -12.60 0.16 3.91
CA LEU A 55 -11.77 0.92 3.00
C LEU A 55 -12.28 0.78 1.57
N ARG A 56 -12.19 1.87 0.84
CA ARG A 56 -12.41 1.90 -0.60
C ARG A 56 -11.16 2.49 -1.24
N GLY A 57 -10.75 1.95 -2.35
CA GLY A 57 -9.57 2.43 -3.03
C GLY A 57 -9.15 1.51 -4.15
N TRP A 58 -7.87 1.49 -4.41
CA TRP A 58 -7.29 0.74 -5.52
C TRP A 58 -6.21 -0.18 -5.00
N TYR A 59 -6.30 -1.47 -5.35
CA TYR A 59 -5.19 -2.38 -5.14
C TYR A 59 -4.05 -1.95 -6.04
N VAL A 60 -2.82 -2.00 -5.55
CA VAL A 60 -1.65 -1.56 -6.32
C VAL A 60 -0.74 -2.71 -6.71
N ASP A 61 -0.99 -3.92 -6.19
CA ASP A 61 -0.23 -5.10 -6.58
C ASP A 61 -1.18 -6.22 -7.02
N ARG A 62 -0.64 -7.19 -7.74
CA ARG A 62 -1.43 -8.32 -8.24
C ARG A 62 -1.91 -9.24 -7.13
N ALA A 63 -1.14 -9.33 -6.06
CA ALA A 63 -1.49 -10.16 -4.92
C ALA A 63 -2.62 -9.58 -4.08
N ARG A 64 -3.02 -8.33 -4.36
CA ARG A 64 -4.04 -7.61 -3.59
C ARG A 64 -3.68 -7.50 -2.10
N SER A 65 -2.40 -7.38 -1.84
CA SER A 65 -1.89 -7.25 -0.48
C SER A 65 -1.55 -5.82 -0.10
N ARG A 66 -1.58 -4.91 -1.07
CA ARG A 66 -1.29 -3.49 -0.87
C ARG A 66 -2.31 -2.66 -1.62
N ALA A 67 -2.71 -1.55 -1.03
CA ALA A 67 -3.69 -0.67 -1.65
C ALA A 67 -3.49 0.78 -1.23
N VAL A 68 -4.08 1.67 -2.04
CA VAL A 68 -4.20 3.08 -1.70
C VAL A 68 -5.67 3.39 -1.57
N ASP A 69 -6.08 3.98 -0.45
CA ASP A 69 -7.48 4.32 -0.25
C ASP A 69 -7.83 5.65 -0.94
N VAL A 70 -9.12 5.96 -0.98
CA VAL A 70 -9.60 7.16 -1.68
C VAL A 70 -9.12 8.45 -1.03
N ALA A 71 -8.66 8.40 0.21
CA ALA A 71 -8.09 9.56 0.89
C ALA A 71 -6.58 9.69 0.65
N GLY A 72 -5.97 8.77 -0.10
CA GLY A 72 -4.56 8.82 -0.42
C GLY A 72 -3.65 8.18 0.61
N ARG A 73 -4.20 7.28 1.44
CA ARG A 73 -3.40 6.57 2.44
C ARG A 73 -3.02 5.19 1.93
N PHE A 74 -1.81 4.77 2.23
CA PHE A 74 -1.29 3.47 1.84
C PHE A 74 -1.60 2.43 2.92
N HIS A 75 -1.98 1.23 2.51
CA HIS A 75 -2.33 0.15 3.44
C HIS A 75 -1.69 -1.17 3.02
N LEU A 76 -1.18 -1.88 4.01
CA LEU A 76 -0.89 -3.30 3.87
C LEU A 76 -2.16 -4.05 4.27
N LEU A 77 -2.61 -4.95 3.42
CA LEU A 77 -3.89 -5.63 3.60
C LEU A 77 -3.72 -7.04 4.14
N VAL A 78 -2.71 -7.25 4.96
CA VAL A 78 -2.52 -8.49 5.71
C VAL A 78 -2.72 -8.16 7.17
N VAL A 79 -3.67 -8.83 7.81
CA VAL A 79 -4.13 -8.48 9.15
C VAL A 79 -4.19 -9.74 10.02
N PRO A 80 -4.16 -9.58 11.36
CA PRO A 80 -4.50 -10.70 12.23
C PRO A 80 -5.94 -11.11 11.99
N GLY A 81 -6.15 -12.38 11.68
CA GLY A 81 -7.49 -12.91 11.44
C GLY A 81 -8.15 -13.38 12.72
N GLY A 82 -9.33 -13.95 12.58
CA GLY A 82 -10.04 -14.54 13.68
C GLY A 82 -11.54 -14.31 13.61
N LEU A 83 -12.24 -14.79 14.62
CA LEU A 83 -13.69 -14.70 14.68
C LEU A 83 -14.19 -13.27 14.67
N ARG A 84 -13.51 -12.39 15.39
CA ARG A 84 -13.92 -10.99 15.45
C ARG A 84 -13.82 -10.33 14.08
N ALA A 85 -12.73 -10.59 13.35
CA ALA A 85 -12.57 -10.04 12.00
C ALA A 85 -13.60 -10.60 11.03
N ARG A 86 -14.00 -11.86 11.21
CA ARG A 86 -15.04 -12.46 10.38
C ARG A 86 -16.41 -11.84 10.62
N LEU A 87 -16.71 -11.51 11.88
CA LEU A 87 -18.01 -10.96 12.26
C LEU A 87 -18.12 -9.47 12.00
N PHE A 88 -17.07 -8.72 12.29
CA PHE A 88 -17.09 -7.26 12.26
C PHE A 88 -16.22 -6.63 11.18
N GLY A 89 -15.47 -7.46 10.45
CA GLY A 89 -14.53 -6.97 9.46
C GLY A 89 -13.19 -6.63 10.07
N ALA A 90 -12.22 -6.35 9.23
CA ALA A 90 -10.89 -5.92 9.62
C ALA A 90 -10.74 -4.41 9.44
N ASP A 91 -9.83 -3.82 10.20
CA ASP A 91 -9.56 -2.38 10.15
C ASP A 91 -8.06 -2.15 9.97
N PRO A 92 -7.53 -2.38 8.75
CA PRO A 92 -6.11 -2.15 8.50
C PRO A 92 -5.78 -0.68 8.69
N GLN A 93 -4.75 -0.40 9.47
CA GLN A 93 -4.31 0.95 9.70
C GLN A 93 -3.41 1.42 8.56
N PRO A 94 -3.43 2.72 8.23
CA PRO A 94 -2.53 3.23 7.21
C PRO A 94 -1.08 3.12 7.66
N SER A 95 -0.19 2.92 6.70
CA SER A 95 1.24 2.88 6.96
C SER A 95 1.96 3.72 5.91
N PRO A 96 3.18 4.18 6.22
CA PRO A 96 3.96 4.89 5.20
C PRO A 96 4.23 3.98 4.01
N ALA A 97 4.07 4.50 2.80
CA ALA A 97 4.41 3.75 1.61
C ALA A 97 5.94 3.69 1.47
N PRO A 98 6.52 2.52 1.23
CA PRO A 98 7.94 2.45 0.94
C PRO A 98 8.22 2.84 -0.51
N LEU A 99 9.41 3.40 -0.77
CA LEU A 99 9.79 3.73 -2.15
C LEU A 99 10.07 2.49 -3.01
N VAL A 100 10.41 1.38 -2.35
CA VAL A 100 10.68 0.12 -3.03
C VAL A 100 9.86 -0.97 -2.36
N ILE A 101 9.12 -1.71 -3.16
CA ILE A 101 8.18 -2.71 -2.69
C ILE A 101 8.77 -4.10 -2.92
N GLY A 102 8.59 -4.97 -1.94
CA GLY A 102 8.60 -6.38 -2.23
C GLY A 102 9.89 -7.13 -2.18
N ALA A 103 10.88 -6.66 -1.47
CA ALA A 103 12.13 -7.40 -1.36
C ALA A 103 12.04 -8.69 -0.53
N GLY A 104 10.87 -9.02 0.02
CA GLY A 104 10.70 -10.17 0.89
C GLY A 104 10.08 -11.39 0.23
N GLY A 105 9.81 -11.35 -1.06
CA GLY A 105 9.19 -12.47 -1.74
C GLY A 105 10.18 -13.56 -2.11
N ARG A 106 9.64 -14.69 -2.54
CA ARG A 106 10.46 -15.83 -2.97
C ARG A 106 11.41 -15.48 -4.11
N ASP A 107 11.00 -14.55 -4.93
CA ASP A 107 11.74 -14.21 -6.14
C ASP A 107 12.81 -13.15 -5.87
N GLY A 108 12.85 -12.59 -4.66
CA GLY A 108 13.81 -11.55 -4.33
C GLY A 108 13.70 -10.29 -5.17
N GLU A 109 12.66 -10.20 -5.99
CA GLU A 109 12.47 -9.04 -6.83
C GLU A 109 11.91 -7.87 -6.04
N SER A 110 12.49 -6.71 -6.27
CA SER A 110 11.98 -5.48 -5.73
C SER A 110 11.49 -4.61 -6.88
N VAL A 111 10.41 -3.87 -6.62
CA VAL A 111 9.81 -2.99 -7.62
C VAL A 111 9.73 -1.60 -7.03
N PRO A 112 10.24 -0.57 -7.72
CA PRO A 112 10.04 0.80 -7.25
C PRO A 112 8.55 1.10 -7.15
N LEU A 113 8.18 1.85 -6.12
CA LEU A 113 6.78 2.25 -5.93
C LEU A 113 6.24 2.94 -7.17
N ARG A 114 7.01 3.84 -7.76
CA ARG A 114 6.61 4.54 -8.98
C ARG A 114 6.22 3.58 -10.09
N THR A 115 7.02 2.53 -10.30
CA THR A 115 6.75 1.54 -11.33
C THR A 115 5.45 0.80 -11.05
N LEU A 116 5.27 0.39 -9.79
CA LEU A 116 4.07 -0.34 -9.41
C LEU A 116 2.81 0.50 -9.65
N LEU A 117 2.84 1.77 -9.24
CA LEU A 117 1.70 2.65 -9.43
C LEU A 117 1.42 2.93 -10.92
N ARG A 118 2.46 3.10 -11.73
CA ARG A 118 2.28 3.29 -13.16
C ARG A 118 1.68 2.06 -13.83
N ARG A 119 2.12 0.87 -13.44
CA ARG A 119 1.53 -0.37 -13.95
C ARG A 119 0.05 -0.47 -13.59
N ARG A 120 -0.30 -0.08 -12.38
CA ARG A 120 -1.72 -0.11 -11.96
C ARG A 120 -2.58 0.83 -12.77
N LEU A 121 -2.03 1.97 -13.20
CA LEU A 121 -2.73 2.90 -14.07
C LEU A 121 -2.78 2.42 -15.53
N GLY A 122 -2.06 1.37 -15.87
CA GLY A 122 -2.00 0.87 -17.23
C GLY A 122 -0.92 1.53 -18.08
N ASP A 123 -0.02 2.28 -17.47
CA ASP A 123 1.06 2.94 -18.18
C ASP A 123 2.23 1.99 -18.40
N ALA A 124 2.98 2.20 -19.47
CA ALA A 124 4.19 1.46 -19.72
C ALA A 124 5.27 1.85 -18.71
N ASP A 125 6.12 0.89 -18.39
CA ASP A 125 7.24 1.12 -17.47
C ASP A 125 8.26 2.07 -18.07
#